data_9a0f2bdef0aa42d42e2623755946c3dc
#
_entry.id   9a0f2bdef0aa42d42e2623755946c3dc
#
_cell.length_a   1.000
_cell.length_b   1.000
_cell.length_c   1.000
_cell.angle_alpha   90.00
_cell.angle_beta   90.00
_cell.angle_gamma   90.00
#
_symmetry.space_group_name_H-M   'P 1'
#
loop_
_entity.id
_entity.type
_entity.pdbx_description
1 polymer ?
#
loop_
_entity_poly.entity_id
_entity_poly.type
_entity_poly.pdbx_seq_one_letter_code
_entity_poly.pdbx_strand_id
1 'polypeptide(L)'
;MKTVFIHPERCIGCKQCEAACAVAHSQSKNLFLAVFEVPTPKPRIHAEQGLVLNTAFPNKCRHCLPAPCQAVCPTAAIYRPMDFPEIVQIHPKKCIACGMCAMVCPFDVITFYASVQAPDKSSVATKCDHCIERQRQGQIPACVEACKVGALQFGEINELVKSARTRYSEMVSVSLAQVSAEILRQPDNVEAWHRQGAAISRMNADEKKGV
;
A
#
# COMPACT_ATOMS: atom_id res chain seq x y z
N MET A 1 12.36 5.65 0.47
CA MET A 1 11.88 4.25 0.44
C MET A 1 10.48 4.23 -0.17
N LYS A 2 10.35 3.62 -1.34
CA LYS A 2 9.04 3.46 -1.99
C LYS A 2 8.26 2.30 -1.37
N THR A 3 6.98 2.50 -1.12
CA THR A 3 6.10 1.47 -0.56
C THR A 3 4.67 1.59 -1.07
N VAL A 4 3.89 0.54 -0.88
CA VAL A 4 2.44 0.59 -1.07
C VAL A 4 1.79 0.99 0.25
N PHE A 5 1.24 2.18 0.28
CA PHE A 5 0.48 2.73 1.40
C PHE A 5 -0.99 2.29 1.31
N ILE A 6 -1.60 2.01 2.45
CA ILE A 6 -2.97 1.53 2.54
C ILE A 6 -3.84 2.60 3.20
N HIS A 7 -4.94 2.94 2.54
CA HIS A 7 -6.01 3.79 3.03
C HIS A 7 -7.24 2.91 3.30
N PRO A 8 -7.36 2.29 4.49
CA PRO A 8 -8.43 1.33 4.77
C PRO A 8 -9.82 1.97 4.68
N GLU A 9 -9.94 3.24 5.00
CA GLU A 9 -11.18 4.01 4.91
C GLU A 9 -11.76 4.15 3.49
N ARG A 10 -10.96 3.86 2.46
CA ARG A 10 -11.39 3.89 1.06
C ARG A 10 -11.70 2.50 0.51
N CYS A 11 -11.31 1.45 1.23
CA CYS A 11 -11.44 0.10 0.72
C CYS A 11 -12.88 -0.40 0.84
N ILE A 12 -13.47 -0.77 -0.30
CA ILE A 12 -14.84 -1.31 -0.40
C ILE A 12 -14.86 -2.84 -0.53
N GLY A 13 -13.73 -3.53 -0.41
CA GLY A 13 -13.65 -4.99 -0.50
C GLY A 13 -13.90 -5.58 -1.89
N CYS A 14 -13.75 -4.82 -2.98
CA CYS A 14 -14.04 -5.27 -4.35
C CYS A 14 -13.11 -6.36 -4.90
N LYS A 15 -12.01 -6.67 -4.21
CA LYS A 15 -11.00 -7.71 -4.53
C LYS A 15 -10.29 -7.57 -5.89
N GLN A 16 -10.44 -6.45 -6.60
CA GLN A 16 -9.70 -6.22 -7.85
C GLN A 16 -8.17 -6.27 -7.66
N CYS A 17 -7.67 -5.83 -6.51
CA CYS A 17 -6.26 -5.92 -6.15
C CYS A 17 -5.77 -7.38 -6.01
N GLU A 18 -6.62 -8.29 -5.53
CA GLU A 18 -6.30 -9.73 -5.45
C GLU A 18 -6.23 -10.35 -6.85
N ALA A 19 -7.23 -10.11 -7.69
CA ALA A 19 -7.27 -10.60 -9.06
C ALA A 19 -6.06 -10.10 -9.87
N ALA A 20 -5.78 -8.80 -9.81
CA ALA A 20 -4.62 -8.20 -10.48
C ALA A 20 -3.29 -8.75 -9.96
N CYS A 21 -3.19 -9.00 -8.64
CA CYS A 21 -2.02 -9.61 -8.04
C CYS A 21 -1.82 -11.04 -8.55
N ALA A 22 -2.86 -11.87 -8.58
CA ALA A 22 -2.80 -13.23 -9.11
C ALA A 22 -2.37 -13.25 -10.58
N VAL A 23 -2.96 -12.40 -11.41
CA VAL A 23 -2.60 -12.26 -12.83
C VAL A 23 -1.14 -11.79 -13.00
N ALA A 24 -0.70 -10.80 -12.24
CA ALA A 24 0.68 -10.32 -12.31
C ALA A 24 1.71 -11.40 -11.94
N HIS A 25 1.31 -12.40 -11.17
CA HIS A 25 2.16 -13.52 -10.76
C HIS A 25 1.85 -14.84 -11.50
N SER A 26 0.93 -14.81 -12.47
CA SER A 26 0.67 -15.93 -13.37
C SER A 26 1.78 -16.08 -14.42
N GLN A 27 1.82 -17.21 -15.10
CA GLN A 27 2.73 -17.42 -16.24
C GLN A 27 2.28 -16.64 -17.47
N SER A 28 0.98 -16.69 -17.78
CA SER A 28 0.37 -16.07 -18.96
C SER A 28 0.26 -14.55 -18.87
N LYS A 29 0.28 -13.96 -17.65
CA LYS A 29 -0.01 -12.53 -17.41
C LYS A 29 -1.34 -12.06 -18.00
N ASN A 30 -2.25 -12.98 -18.26
CA ASN A 30 -3.55 -12.73 -18.85
C ASN A 30 -4.65 -13.25 -17.94
N LEU A 31 -5.67 -12.41 -17.66
CA LEU A 31 -6.74 -12.72 -16.72
C LEU A 31 -7.51 -14.00 -17.11
N PHE A 32 -7.81 -14.16 -18.39
CA PHE A 32 -8.60 -15.32 -18.88
C PHE A 32 -7.78 -16.61 -18.90
N LEU A 33 -6.50 -16.54 -19.22
CA LEU A 33 -5.63 -17.70 -19.30
C LEU A 33 -5.15 -18.13 -17.91
N ALA A 34 -4.94 -17.21 -16.99
CA ALA A 34 -4.47 -17.47 -15.63
C ALA A 34 -5.39 -18.42 -14.84
N VAL A 35 -6.70 -18.44 -15.14
CA VAL A 35 -7.68 -19.33 -14.49
C VAL A 35 -7.42 -20.80 -14.81
N PHE A 36 -6.87 -21.08 -15.99
CA PHE A 36 -6.58 -22.45 -16.46
C PHE A 36 -5.15 -22.91 -16.14
N GLU A 37 -4.33 -22.08 -15.53
CA GLU A 37 -2.97 -22.46 -15.14
C GLU A 37 -2.95 -23.48 -14.00
N VAL A 38 -2.02 -24.42 -14.09
CA VAL A 38 -1.76 -25.42 -13.03
C VAL A 38 -0.30 -25.26 -12.56
N PRO A 39 -0.09 -24.94 -11.28
CA PRO A 39 -1.07 -24.56 -10.27
C PRO A 39 -1.69 -23.18 -10.56
N THR A 40 -2.97 -23.03 -10.22
CA THR A 40 -3.67 -21.75 -10.36
C THR A 40 -2.96 -20.64 -9.57
N PRO A 41 -2.64 -19.49 -10.16
CA PRO A 41 -1.96 -18.41 -9.48
C PRO A 41 -2.81 -17.85 -8.32
N LYS A 42 -2.14 -17.59 -7.20
CA LYS A 42 -2.79 -17.09 -5.99
C LYS A 42 -2.39 -15.64 -5.70
N PRO A 43 -3.31 -14.82 -5.16
CA PRO A 43 -2.98 -13.48 -4.75
C PRO A 43 -1.98 -13.49 -3.59
N ARG A 44 -1.22 -12.39 -3.47
CA ARG A 44 -0.25 -12.13 -2.40
C ARG A 44 -0.64 -10.92 -1.55
N ILE A 45 -1.83 -10.39 -1.79
CA ILE A 45 -2.56 -9.39 -1.02
C ILE A 45 -3.95 -9.96 -0.77
N HIS A 46 -4.51 -9.70 0.41
CA HIS A 46 -5.79 -10.26 0.84
C HIS A 46 -6.67 -9.13 1.37
N ALA A 47 -7.79 -8.86 0.70
CA ALA A 47 -8.77 -7.85 1.12
C ALA A 47 -9.85 -8.54 1.95
N GLU A 48 -9.61 -8.62 3.25
CA GLU A 48 -10.56 -9.21 4.19
C GLU A 48 -11.64 -8.20 4.58
N GLN A 49 -12.86 -8.68 4.70
CA GLN A 49 -13.98 -7.85 5.13
C GLN A 49 -13.87 -7.51 6.62
N GLY A 50 -14.17 -6.26 6.95
CA GLY A 50 -14.30 -5.80 8.34
C GLY A 50 -15.66 -6.17 8.94
N LEU A 51 -15.82 -5.86 10.24
CA LEU A 51 -17.08 -6.08 10.96
C LEU A 51 -18.21 -5.13 10.53
N VAL A 52 -17.86 -3.98 9.97
CA VAL A 52 -18.83 -3.00 9.49
C VAL A 52 -19.06 -3.22 8.00
N LEU A 53 -20.33 -3.16 7.59
CA LEU A 53 -20.72 -3.32 6.19
C LEU A 53 -19.94 -2.35 5.27
N ASN A 54 -19.51 -2.85 4.13
CA ASN A 54 -18.71 -2.12 3.14
C ASN A 54 -17.34 -1.63 3.65
N THR A 55 -16.81 -2.20 4.73
CA THR A 55 -15.42 -1.99 5.13
C THR A 55 -14.57 -3.20 4.82
N ALA A 56 -13.33 -2.97 4.39
CA ALA A 56 -12.36 -4.05 4.15
C ALA A 56 -10.94 -3.53 4.36
N PHE A 57 -10.04 -4.45 4.69
CA PHE A 57 -8.63 -4.14 4.85
C PHE A 57 -7.77 -4.94 3.89
N PRO A 58 -7.12 -4.31 2.89
CA PRO A 58 -6.26 -5.00 1.94
C PRO A 58 -4.89 -5.28 2.57
N ASN A 59 -4.80 -6.41 3.28
CA ASN A 59 -3.61 -6.82 4.00
C ASN A 59 -2.53 -7.39 3.07
N LYS A 60 -1.28 -6.99 3.28
CA LYS A 60 -0.11 -7.46 2.52
C LYS A 60 1.17 -7.37 3.34
N CYS A 61 2.26 -7.99 2.85
CA CYS A 61 3.56 -7.88 3.49
C CYS A 61 4.04 -6.43 3.60
N ARG A 62 4.61 -6.07 4.77
CA ARG A 62 5.17 -4.73 5.06
C ARG A 62 6.66 -4.64 4.78
N HIS A 63 7.32 -5.77 4.41
CA HIS A 63 8.76 -5.84 4.15
C HIS A 63 9.61 -5.31 5.31
N CYS A 64 9.26 -5.70 6.54
CA CYS A 64 9.80 -5.21 7.82
C CYS A 64 11.33 -5.18 7.85
N LEU A 65 11.89 -4.22 8.58
CA LEU A 65 13.32 -4.11 8.85
C LEU A 65 13.52 -3.90 10.38
N PRO A 66 14.09 -4.88 11.12
CA PRO A 66 14.44 -6.23 10.69
C PRO A 66 13.23 -7.08 10.29
N ALA A 67 13.45 -8.14 9.51
CA ALA A 67 12.39 -9.04 9.05
C ALA A 67 12.35 -10.32 9.92
N PRO A 68 11.35 -10.49 10.83
CA PRO A 68 11.27 -11.68 11.68
C PRO A 68 11.22 -12.98 10.88
N CYS A 69 10.47 -12.99 9.79
CA CYS A 69 10.36 -14.15 8.90
C CYS A 69 11.69 -14.55 8.25
N GLN A 70 12.58 -13.59 7.99
CA GLN A 70 13.94 -13.88 7.48
C GLN A 70 14.81 -14.47 8.58
N ALA A 71 14.74 -13.93 9.79
CA ALA A 71 15.55 -14.36 10.93
C ALA A 71 15.30 -15.82 11.33
N VAL A 72 14.04 -16.28 11.24
CA VAL A 72 13.66 -17.65 11.64
C VAL A 72 13.74 -18.67 10.52
N CYS A 73 14.11 -18.28 9.30
CA CYS A 73 14.13 -19.21 8.16
C CYS A 73 15.37 -20.12 8.19
N PRO A 74 15.22 -21.42 8.49
CA PRO A 74 16.40 -22.32 8.68
C PRO A 74 17.18 -22.57 7.38
N THR A 75 16.53 -22.42 6.23
CA THR A 75 17.14 -22.67 4.92
C THR A 75 17.58 -21.39 4.21
N ALA A 76 17.48 -20.23 4.88
CA ALA A 76 17.72 -18.93 4.28
C ALA A 76 16.96 -18.73 2.94
N ALA A 77 15.76 -19.33 2.84
CA ALA A 77 14.88 -19.15 1.68
C ALA A 77 14.33 -17.72 1.62
N ILE A 78 14.26 -17.03 2.75
CA ILE A 78 13.79 -15.64 2.83
C ILE A 78 15.00 -14.72 2.86
N TYR A 79 15.03 -13.76 1.91
CA TYR A 79 16.21 -12.91 1.68
C TYR A 79 15.81 -11.53 1.17
N ARG A 80 16.79 -10.64 1.07
CA ARG A 80 16.66 -9.33 0.44
C ARG A 80 17.51 -9.29 -0.83
N PRO A 81 16.94 -8.94 -1.99
CA PRO A 81 17.70 -8.73 -3.21
C PRO A 81 18.64 -7.53 -3.05
N MET A 82 19.82 -7.59 -3.67
CA MET A 82 20.81 -6.49 -3.58
C MET A 82 20.35 -5.22 -4.29
N ASP A 83 19.60 -5.37 -5.37
CA ASP A 83 19.03 -4.26 -6.18
C ASP A 83 17.81 -3.59 -5.51
N PHE A 84 17.13 -4.30 -4.59
CA PHE A 84 15.99 -3.80 -3.81
C PHE A 84 16.10 -4.24 -2.35
N PRO A 85 17.03 -3.68 -1.56
CA PRO A 85 17.31 -4.13 -0.20
C PRO A 85 16.15 -3.89 0.78
N GLU A 86 15.20 -3.01 0.42
CA GLU A 86 13.98 -2.77 1.19
C GLU A 86 12.92 -3.87 0.98
N ILE A 87 13.06 -4.72 -0.02
CA ILE A 87 12.09 -5.77 -0.34
C ILE A 87 12.56 -7.11 0.25
N VAL A 88 11.68 -7.78 0.97
CA VAL A 88 11.90 -9.16 1.45
C VAL A 88 11.28 -10.13 0.45
N GLN A 89 12.06 -11.11 -0.03
CA GLN A 89 11.62 -12.12 -0.98
C GLN A 89 11.72 -13.54 -0.44
N ILE A 90 11.10 -14.49 -1.11
CA ILE A 90 11.20 -15.93 -0.83
C ILE A 90 11.74 -16.64 -2.07
N HIS A 91 12.72 -17.49 -1.88
CA HIS A 91 13.25 -18.38 -2.90
C HIS A 91 12.51 -19.74 -2.83
N PRO A 92 11.57 -20.05 -3.74
CA PRO A 92 10.68 -21.21 -3.61
C PRO A 92 11.45 -22.53 -3.52
N LYS A 93 12.52 -22.72 -4.30
CA LYS A 93 13.33 -23.94 -4.31
C LYS A 93 14.04 -24.22 -2.97
N LYS A 94 14.37 -23.19 -2.18
CA LYS A 94 14.98 -23.34 -0.85
C LYS A 94 13.95 -23.54 0.26
N CYS A 95 12.69 -23.22 0.03
CA CYS A 95 11.63 -23.33 1.04
C CYS A 95 11.34 -24.81 1.33
N ILE A 96 11.26 -25.17 2.60
CA ILE A 96 10.91 -26.52 3.08
C ILE A 96 9.49 -26.56 3.69
N ALA A 97 8.71 -25.51 3.53
CA ALA A 97 7.34 -25.39 4.03
C ALA A 97 7.18 -25.63 5.56
N CYS A 98 8.19 -25.30 6.38
CA CYS A 98 8.17 -25.56 7.83
C CYS A 98 7.18 -24.67 8.62
N GLY A 99 6.60 -23.62 8.03
CA GLY A 99 5.61 -22.76 8.66
C GLY A 99 6.14 -21.68 9.60
N MET A 100 7.41 -21.74 10.05
CA MET A 100 7.95 -20.80 11.05
C MET A 100 7.80 -19.34 10.67
N CYS A 101 8.00 -19.01 9.40
CA CYS A 101 7.86 -17.63 8.90
C CYS A 101 6.42 -17.08 9.02
N ALA A 102 5.41 -17.94 8.89
CA ALA A 102 4.02 -17.54 9.08
C ALA A 102 3.71 -17.30 10.56
N MET A 103 4.20 -18.17 11.44
CA MET A 103 3.98 -18.05 12.90
C MET A 103 4.57 -16.78 13.51
N VAL A 104 5.68 -16.26 12.97
CA VAL A 104 6.32 -15.04 13.47
C VAL A 104 5.91 -13.78 12.71
N CYS A 105 5.04 -13.89 11.71
CA CYS A 105 4.61 -12.73 10.93
C CYS A 105 3.58 -11.92 11.72
N PRO A 106 3.88 -10.66 12.10
CA PRO A 106 2.92 -9.87 12.88
C PRO A 106 1.72 -9.38 12.06
N PHE A 107 1.68 -9.70 10.76
CA PHE A 107 0.63 -9.28 9.83
C PHE A 107 -0.15 -10.44 9.21
N ASP A 108 0.19 -11.69 9.52
CA ASP A 108 -0.45 -12.92 9.03
C ASP A 108 -0.61 -12.98 7.51
N VAL A 109 0.44 -12.56 6.78
CA VAL A 109 0.39 -12.41 5.30
C VAL A 109 1.21 -13.46 4.54
N ILE A 110 1.70 -14.49 5.22
CA ILE A 110 2.47 -15.57 4.59
C ILE A 110 1.58 -16.80 4.47
N THR A 111 1.32 -17.18 3.25
CA THR A 111 0.50 -18.34 2.88
C THR A 111 1.33 -19.40 2.20
N PHE A 112 0.80 -20.61 2.03
CA PHE A 112 1.53 -21.72 1.44
C PHE A 112 0.71 -22.27 0.26
N TYR A 113 1.33 -22.28 -0.92
CA TYR A 113 0.70 -22.75 -2.15
C TYR A 113 1.71 -23.52 -3.01
N ALA A 114 1.20 -24.39 -3.89
CA ALA A 114 2.00 -24.96 -4.95
C ALA A 114 2.60 -23.87 -5.84
N SER A 115 3.80 -24.05 -6.32
CA SER A 115 4.53 -23.07 -7.11
C SER A 115 5.12 -23.68 -8.36
N VAL A 116 4.93 -23.01 -9.48
CA VAL A 116 5.57 -23.38 -10.76
C VAL A 116 7.11 -23.38 -10.66
N GLN A 117 7.67 -22.51 -9.81
CA GLN A 117 9.12 -22.39 -9.61
C GLN A 117 9.71 -23.52 -8.75
N ALA A 118 8.88 -24.34 -8.11
CA ALA A 118 9.27 -25.50 -7.32
C ALA A 118 8.23 -26.62 -7.51
N PRO A 119 8.15 -27.21 -8.72
CA PRO A 119 7.12 -28.18 -9.07
C PRO A 119 7.25 -29.50 -8.30
N ASP A 120 8.41 -29.79 -7.77
CA ASP A 120 8.74 -30.93 -6.92
C ASP A 120 8.18 -30.81 -5.49
N LYS A 121 7.60 -29.64 -5.13
CA LYS A 121 7.09 -29.36 -3.79
C LYS A 121 5.59 -29.18 -3.79
N SER A 122 4.92 -29.80 -2.82
CA SER A 122 3.46 -29.68 -2.64
C SER A 122 3.04 -28.26 -2.30
N SER A 123 3.87 -27.52 -1.53
CA SER A 123 3.62 -26.12 -1.21
C SER A 123 4.91 -25.40 -0.84
N VAL A 124 4.92 -24.09 -1.05
CA VAL A 124 6.01 -23.20 -0.63
C VAL A 124 5.41 -21.93 -0.03
N ALA A 125 6.16 -21.29 0.86
CA ALA A 125 5.75 -20.02 1.43
C ALA A 125 5.60 -18.96 0.32
N THR A 126 4.51 -18.25 0.36
CA THR A 126 4.16 -17.20 -0.61
C THR A 126 3.71 -15.95 0.13
N LYS A 127 4.17 -14.80 -0.28
CA LYS A 127 3.77 -13.47 0.25
C LYS A 127 3.98 -12.39 -0.81
N CYS A 128 3.48 -11.21 -0.55
CA CYS A 128 3.76 -10.05 -1.40
C CYS A 128 5.27 -9.86 -1.58
N ASP A 129 5.71 -9.73 -2.82
CA ASP A 129 7.08 -9.46 -3.27
C ASP A 129 7.26 -8.02 -3.76
N HIS A 130 6.26 -7.16 -3.48
CA HIS A 130 6.22 -5.77 -3.91
C HIS A 130 6.21 -5.59 -5.43
N CYS A 131 5.83 -6.64 -6.16
CA CYS A 131 5.86 -6.70 -7.63
C CYS A 131 7.23 -6.29 -8.21
N ILE A 132 8.33 -6.84 -7.65
CA ILE A 132 9.70 -6.42 -7.97
C ILE A 132 9.99 -6.46 -9.48
N GLU A 133 9.47 -7.46 -10.21
CA GLU A 133 9.65 -7.56 -11.65
C GLU A 133 9.01 -6.38 -12.40
N ARG A 134 7.82 -5.94 -11.97
CA ARG A 134 7.16 -4.76 -12.54
C ARG A 134 7.95 -3.49 -12.20
N GLN A 135 8.47 -3.37 -10.99
CA GLN A 135 9.28 -2.22 -10.58
C GLN A 135 10.61 -2.13 -11.38
N ARG A 136 11.24 -3.26 -11.70
CA ARG A 136 12.40 -3.31 -12.61
C ARG A 136 12.09 -2.76 -14.00
N GLN A 137 10.84 -2.89 -14.43
CA GLN A 137 10.34 -2.34 -15.69
C GLN A 137 9.80 -0.91 -15.56
N GLY A 138 9.99 -0.25 -14.42
CA GLY A 138 9.49 1.09 -14.15
C GLY A 138 7.98 1.17 -13.92
N GLN A 139 7.30 0.03 -13.75
CA GLN A 139 5.85 -0.04 -13.52
C GLN A 139 5.52 -0.03 -12.03
N ILE A 140 4.33 0.44 -11.69
CA ILE A 140 3.80 0.38 -10.32
C ILE A 140 3.27 -1.03 -9.99
N PRO A 141 3.16 -1.40 -8.70
CA PRO A 141 2.57 -2.68 -8.30
C PRO A 141 1.16 -2.88 -8.85
N ALA A 142 0.86 -4.09 -9.33
CA ALA A 142 -0.40 -4.41 -9.99
C ALA A 142 -1.65 -4.16 -9.11
N CYS A 143 -1.55 -4.40 -7.81
CA CYS A 143 -2.63 -4.14 -6.86
C CYS A 143 -2.96 -2.65 -6.72
N VAL A 144 -1.96 -1.78 -6.88
CA VAL A 144 -2.15 -0.31 -6.85
C VAL A 144 -2.81 0.15 -8.14
N GLU A 145 -2.31 -0.31 -9.29
CA GLU A 145 -2.85 0.03 -10.61
C GLU A 145 -4.33 -0.37 -10.73
N ALA A 146 -4.70 -1.52 -10.18
CA ALA A 146 -6.08 -2.02 -10.19
C ALA A 146 -7.00 -1.32 -9.18
N CYS A 147 -6.48 -0.58 -8.21
CA CYS A 147 -7.28 0.00 -7.14
C CYS A 147 -7.99 1.29 -7.58
N LYS A 148 -9.23 1.18 -8.04
CA LYS A 148 -10.02 2.31 -8.57
C LYS A 148 -10.46 3.32 -7.51
N VAL A 149 -10.59 2.88 -6.24
CA VAL A 149 -10.99 3.75 -5.13
C VAL A 149 -9.80 4.44 -4.43
N GLY A 150 -8.56 4.19 -4.90
CA GLY A 150 -7.36 4.79 -4.33
C GLY A 150 -7.05 4.34 -2.89
N ALA A 151 -7.56 3.16 -2.48
CA ALA A 151 -7.23 2.57 -1.19
C ALA A 151 -5.77 2.09 -1.10
N LEU A 152 -5.14 1.83 -2.24
CA LEU A 152 -3.74 1.47 -2.36
C LEU A 152 -3.02 2.55 -3.18
N GLN A 153 -1.95 3.10 -2.62
CA GLN A 153 -1.11 4.10 -3.29
C GLN A 153 0.35 3.66 -3.22
N PHE A 154 1.13 3.92 -4.27
CA PHE A 154 2.54 3.60 -4.34
C PHE A 154 3.37 4.85 -4.52
N GLY A 155 4.37 5.03 -3.67
CA GLY A 155 5.26 6.20 -3.72
C GLY A 155 6.23 6.25 -2.54
N GLU A 156 6.91 7.37 -2.41
CA GLU A 156 7.78 7.65 -1.27
C GLU A 156 6.96 7.76 0.01
N ILE A 157 7.37 7.02 1.06
CA ILE A 157 6.60 6.91 2.31
C ILE A 157 6.33 8.28 2.96
N ASN A 158 7.31 9.17 2.98
CA ASN A 158 7.15 10.49 3.61
C ASN A 158 6.15 11.37 2.86
N GLU A 159 6.12 11.28 1.52
CA GLU A 159 5.16 11.98 0.67
C GLU A 159 3.74 11.45 0.89
N LEU A 160 3.60 10.13 0.93
CA LEU A 160 2.32 9.47 1.17
C LEU A 160 1.76 9.79 2.57
N VAL A 161 2.61 9.78 3.59
CA VAL A 161 2.23 10.16 4.96
C VAL A 161 1.86 11.65 5.04
N LYS A 162 2.60 12.53 4.36
CA LYS A 162 2.27 13.97 4.30
C LYS A 162 0.88 14.17 3.68
N SER A 163 0.63 13.55 2.54
CA SER A 163 -0.67 13.61 1.86
C SER A 163 -1.81 13.07 2.74
N ALA A 164 -1.59 11.96 3.46
CA ALA A 164 -2.57 11.40 4.38
C ALA A 164 -2.89 12.35 5.54
N ARG A 165 -1.87 13.01 6.12
CA ARG A 165 -2.05 14.00 7.20
C ARG A 165 -2.84 15.22 6.74
N THR A 166 -2.51 15.77 5.56
CA THR A 166 -3.24 16.91 4.99
C THR A 166 -4.71 16.58 4.84
N ARG A 167 -5.02 15.44 4.21
CA ARG A 167 -6.41 15.00 4.04
C ARG A 167 -7.14 14.78 5.38
N TYR A 168 -6.45 14.19 6.36
CA TYR A 168 -7.04 13.99 7.68
C TYR A 168 -7.37 15.35 8.35
N SER A 169 -6.47 16.32 8.25
CA SER A 169 -6.69 17.68 8.75
C SER A 169 -7.90 18.36 8.07
N GLU A 170 -8.01 18.22 6.74
CA GLU A 170 -9.15 18.73 5.98
C GLU A 170 -10.46 18.08 6.43
N MET A 171 -10.48 16.76 6.59
CA MET A 171 -11.66 16.01 7.03
C MET A 171 -12.11 16.43 8.44
N VAL A 172 -11.16 16.58 9.37
CA VAL A 172 -11.46 17.05 10.74
C VAL A 172 -11.99 18.48 10.69
N SER A 173 -11.39 19.36 9.89
CA SER A 173 -11.85 20.75 9.75
C SER A 173 -13.28 20.83 9.20
N VAL A 174 -13.61 20.01 8.19
CA VAL A 174 -14.98 19.93 7.65
C VAL A 174 -15.96 19.42 8.69
N SER A 175 -15.58 18.38 9.47
CA SER A 175 -16.44 17.84 10.54
C SER A 175 -16.70 18.88 11.63
N LEU A 176 -15.70 19.65 12.02
CA LEU A 176 -15.83 20.74 12.99
C LEU A 176 -16.73 21.87 12.44
N ALA A 177 -16.62 22.16 11.13
CA ALA A 177 -17.43 23.15 10.46
C ALA A 177 -18.94 22.80 10.45
N GLN A 178 -19.25 21.50 10.39
CA GLN A 178 -20.64 21.03 10.41
C GLN A 178 -21.26 21.03 11.82
N VAL A 179 -20.43 21.08 12.87
CA VAL A 179 -20.91 20.96 14.26
C VAL A 179 -21.44 22.27 14.85
N SER A 180 -21.00 23.43 14.37
CA SER A 180 -21.68 24.71 14.68
C SER A 180 -21.13 25.87 13.81
N ALA A 181 -22.03 26.59 13.15
CA ALA A 181 -21.70 27.85 12.50
C ALA A 181 -21.16 28.91 13.49
N GLU A 182 -21.41 28.74 14.79
CA GLU A 182 -20.92 29.60 15.87
C GLU A 182 -19.46 29.37 16.22
N ILE A 183 -18.96 28.11 16.10
CA ILE A 183 -17.53 27.77 16.37
C ILE A 183 -16.63 28.20 15.21
N LEU A 184 -17.20 28.38 14.01
CA LEU A 184 -16.45 28.80 12.82
C LEU A 184 -16.22 30.30 12.72
N ARG A 185 -16.74 31.10 13.64
CA ARG A 185 -16.38 32.51 13.70
C ARG A 185 -14.88 32.60 14.01
N GLN A 186 -14.11 32.96 13.01
CA GLN A 186 -12.69 33.18 13.21
C GLN A 186 -12.52 34.17 14.37
N PRO A 187 -11.60 33.89 15.33
CA PRO A 187 -11.32 34.85 16.38
C PRO A 187 -10.95 36.19 15.77
N ASP A 188 -11.42 37.27 16.38
CA ASP A 188 -11.28 38.66 15.85
C ASP A 188 -9.80 39.00 15.53
N ASN A 189 -8.86 38.45 16.26
CA ASN A 189 -7.44 38.63 16.00
C ASN A 189 -7.00 37.95 14.69
N VAL A 190 -7.58 36.80 14.31
CA VAL A 190 -7.29 36.10 13.06
C VAL A 190 -7.87 36.83 11.87
N GLU A 191 -9.11 37.34 11.99
CA GLU A 191 -9.72 38.22 10.98
C GLU A 191 -8.95 39.52 10.79
N ALA A 192 -8.47 40.14 11.88
CA ALA A 192 -7.63 41.34 11.82
C ALA A 192 -6.31 41.06 11.08
N TRP A 193 -5.71 39.88 11.33
CA TRP A 193 -4.48 39.46 10.68
C TRP A 193 -4.65 39.23 9.18
N HIS A 194 -5.72 38.57 8.76
CA HIS A 194 -6.11 38.41 7.35
C HIS A 194 -6.32 39.74 6.65
N ARG A 195 -6.98 40.70 7.32
CA ARG A 195 -7.20 42.07 6.80
C ARG A 195 -5.89 42.82 6.60
N GLN A 196 -4.94 42.72 7.56
CA GLN A 196 -3.61 43.30 7.43
C GLN A 196 -2.80 42.64 6.29
N GLY A 197 -2.81 41.33 6.18
CA GLY A 197 -2.11 40.60 5.10
C GLY A 197 -2.63 41.03 3.71
N ALA A 198 -3.93 41.15 3.56
CA ALA A 198 -4.55 41.65 2.33
C ALA A 198 -4.19 43.11 2.01
N ALA A 199 -4.08 43.97 3.02
CA ALA A 199 -3.68 45.39 2.86
C ALA A 199 -2.19 45.45 2.38
N ILE A 200 -1.28 44.70 3.01
CA ILE A 200 0.13 44.64 2.63
C ILE A 200 0.28 44.11 1.19
N SER A 201 -0.48 43.09 0.81
CA SER A 201 -0.44 42.56 -0.55
C SER A 201 -0.89 43.57 -1.61
N ARG A 202 -1.85 44.43 -1.30
CA ARG A 202 -2.28 45.53 -2.19
C ARG A 202 -1.22 46.60 -2.31
N MET A 203 -0.58 47.03 -1.22
CA MET A 203 0.52 47.99 -1.24
C MET A 203 1.69 47.51 -2.11
N ASN A 204 2.09 46.25 -1.96
CA ASN A 204 3.16 45.64 -2.76
C ASN A 204 2.79 45.49 -4.25
N ALA A 205 1.51 45.39 -4.57
CA ALA A 205 1.04 45.32 -5.96
C ALA A 205 1.00 46.73 -6.63
N ASP A 206 0.74 47.78 -5.86
CA ASP A 206 0.72 49.15 -6.37
C ASP A 206 2.17 49.68 -6.55
N GLU A 207 3.12 49.34 -5.69
CA GLU A 207 4.53 49.67 -5.89
C GLU A 207 5.13 49.03 -7.16
N LYS A 208 4.65 47.86 -7.55
CA LYS A 208 5.10 47.16 -8.80
C LYS A 208 4.52 47.74 -10.08
N LYS A 209 3.50 48.60 -9.99
CA LYS A 209 2.85 49.28 -11.15
C LYS A 209 3.37 50.70 -11.36
N GLY A 210 4.20 51.19 -10.47
CA GLY A 210 4.76 52.57 -10.49
C GLY A 210 6.23 52.66 -10.94
N VAL A 211 6.79 51.59 -11.53
CA VAL A 211 8.15 51.59 -12.13
C VAL A 211 8.09 51.29 -13.60
#